data_eb5c83ff4281f383fceeb93b9930e341
#
_entry.id   eb5c83ff4281f383fceeb93b9930e341
#
_cell.length_a   1.000
_cell.length_b   1.000
_cell.length_c   1.000
_cell.angle_alpha   90.00
_cell.angle_beta   90.00
_cell.angle_gamma   90.00
#
_symmetry.space_group_name_H-M   'P 1'
#
loop_
_entity.id
_entity.type
_entity.pdbx_description
1 polymer ?
#
loop_
_entity_poly.entity_id
_entity_poly.type
_entity_poly.pdbx_seq_one_letter_code
_entity_poly.pdbx_strand_id
1 'polypeptide(L)'
;YALKPDDILVIRGTGKFIWPVQGEITSYYGWRTHPIFGTTRYHSGYDIACDTGTPIAAADNGTVVYSGWLGGYGYCVMIDHGGGLVSLYGHNSELWVSEGQYVQQGQTIALAGSTGWSTGPHCHFEARLNGELTDPMNYLP
;
A
#
# COMPACT_ATOMS: atom_id res chain seq x y z
N TYR A 1 -9.18 -8.77 28.26
CA TYR A 1 -9.16 -7.32 28.13
C TYR A 1 -10.10 -6.87 27.02
N ALA A 2 -11.07 -6.05 27.38
CA ALA A 2 -12.02 -5.49 26.43
C ALA A 2 -11.51 -4.13 25.93
N LEU A 3 -11.53 -3.91 24.61
CA LEU A 3 -11.17 -2.63 24.03
C LEU A 3 -12.18 -1.56 24.45
N LYS A 4 -11.70 -0.42 24.88
CA LYS A 4 -12.51 0.75 25.12
C LYS A 4 -12.82 1.46 23.79
N PRO A 5 -13.90 2.26 23.71
CA PRO A 5 -14.20 3.02 22.49
C PRO A 5 -13.02 3.84 21.98
N ASP A 6 -12.23 4.44 22.86
CA ASP A 6 -11.08 5.26 22.50
C ASP A 6 -9.96 4.42 21.88
N ASP A 7 -9.75 3.18 22.36
CA ASP A 7 -8.76 2.26 21.78
C ASP A 7 -9.16 1.89 20.34
N ILE A 8 -10.45 1.70 20.08
CA ILE A 8 -10.95 1.42 18.73
C ILE A 8 -10.69 2.61 17.80
N LEU A 9 -10.85 3.85 18.28
CA LEU A 9 -10.60 5.05 17.50
C LEU A 9 -9.11 5.19 17.15
N VAL A 10 -8.21 4.79 18.04
CA VAL A 10 -6.74 4.87 17.82
C VAL A 10 -6.30 3.97 16.67
N ILE A 11 -6.90 2.78 16.49
CA ILE A 11 -6.54 1.83 15.44
C ILE A 11 -7.35 2.02 14.16
N ARG A 12 -8.26 2.97 14.15
CA ARG A 12 -9.10 3.27 13.01
C ARG A 12 -8.45 4.33 12.14
N GLY A 13 -8.54 4.16 10.82
CA GLY A 13 -8.08 5.16 9.87
C GLY A 13 -8.90 6.44 9.93
N THR A 14 -8.30 7.53 9.49
CA THR A 14 -8.94 8.85 9.39
C THR A 14 -9.65 9.04 8.05
N GLY A 15 -9.40 8.16 7.08
CA GLY A 15 -9.84 8.31 5.70
C GLY A 15 -8.94 9.23 4.88
N LYS A 16 -7.88 9.76 5.48
CA LYS A 16 -6.89 10.60 4.80
C LYS A 16 -5.54 9.93 4.85
N PHE A 17 -5.02 9.59 3.66
CA PHE A 17 -3.72 8.95 3.52
C PHE A 17 -2.60 9.98 3.47
N ILE A 18 -1.42 9.57 3.96
CA ILE A 18 -0.15 10.16 3.58
C ILE A 18 0.50 9.28 2.50
N TRP A 19 1.44 9.83 1.75
CA TRP A 19 2.24 9.05 0.81
C TRP A 19 3.06 8.02 1.59
N PRO A 20 3.06 6.74 1.16
CA PRO A 20 3.84 5.70 1.87
C PRO A 20 5.34 5.87 1.70
N VAL A 21 5.77 6.59 0.66
CA VAL A 21 7.16 6.87 0.36
C VAL A 21 7.23 8.12 -0.52
N GLN A 22 8.35 8.83 -0.46
CA GLN A 22 8.63 9.96 -1.34
C GLN A 22 9.37 9.46 -2.56
N GLY A 23 8.95 9.88 -3.73
CA GLY A 23 9.58 9.50 -4.99
C GLY A 23 8.75 9.90 -6.19
N GLU A 24 9.34 9.72 -7.38
CA GLU A 24 8.66 9.96 -8.63
C GLU A 24 7.60 8.88 -8.88
N ILE A 25 6.41 9.29 -9.30
CA ILE A 25 5.38 8.35 -9.74
C ILE A 25 5.73 7.94 -11.16
N THR A 26 6.07 6.67 -11.34
CA THR A 26 6.47 6.10 -12.63
C THR A 26 5.31 5.41 -13.35
N SER A 27 4.25 5.10 -12.62
CA SER A 27 3.06 4.44 -13.18
C SER A 27 1.83 4.85 -12.38
N TYR A 28 0.76 5.21 -13.08
CA TYR A 28 -0.46 5.75 -12.49
C TYR A 28 -1.57 4.71 -12.46
N TYR A 29 -2.47 4.85 -11.50
CA TYR A 29 -3.70 4.05 -11.41
C TYR A 29 -4.58 4.27 -12.65
N GLY A 30 -5.21 3.18 -13.10
CA GLY A 30 -6.23 3.20 -14.13
C GLY A 30 -5.77 2.62 -15.45
N TRP A 31 -6.57 2.86 -16.49
CA TRP A 31 -6.28 2.39 -17.84
C TRP A 31 -5.15 3.19 -18.46
N ARG A 32 -4.24 2.47 -19.14
CA ARG A 32 -3.18 3.10 -19.91
C ARG A 32 -2.94 2.31 -21.19
N THR A 33 -2.59 3.02 -22.26
CA THR A 33 -2.31 2.45 -23.57
C THR A 33 -0.82 2.42 -23.82
N HIS A 34 -0.30 1.26 -24.23
CA HIS A 34 1.12 1.14 -24.59
C HIS A 34 1.39 1.99 -25.84
N PRO A 35 2.38 2.91 -25.81
CA PRO A 35 2.58 3.88 -26.89
C PRO A 35 3.01 3.25 -28.22
N ILE A 36 3.65 2.06 -28.20
CA ILE A 36 4.14 1.40 -29.40
C ILE A 36 3.12 0.39 -29.93
N PHE A 37 2.58 -0.46 -29.05
CA PHE A 37 1.72 -1.56 -29.44
C PHE A 37 0.22 -1.23 -29.45
N GLY A 38 -0.15 -0.06 -28.92
CA GLY A 38 -1.55 0.33 -28.81
C GLY A 38 -2.38 -0.51 -27.85
N THR A 39 -1.74 -1.44 -27.10
CA THR A 39 -2.45 -2.29 -26.13
C THR A 39 -2.85 -1.48 -24.91
N THR A 40 -4.06 -1.71 -24.41
CA THR A 40 -4.58 -1.06 -23.21
C THR A 40 -4.42 -2.00 -22.01
N ARG A 41 -3.86 -1.50 -20.93
CA ARG A 41 -3.66 -2.24 -19.69
C ARG A 41 -4.17 -1.45 -18.51
N TYR A 42 -4.88 -2.13 -17.60
CA TYR A 42 -5.34 -1.55 -16.34
C TYR A 42 -4.26 -1.70 -15.28
N HIS A 43 -3.88 -0.57 -14.66
CA HIS A 43 -2.92 -0.57 -13.56
C HIS A 43 -3.65 -0.40 -12.23
N SER A 44 -3.40 -1.30 -11.28
CA SER A 44 -4.16 -1.41 -10.03
C SER A 44 -3.82 -0.36 -8.98
N GLY A 45 -2.74 0.40 -9.15
CA GLY A 45 -2.30 1.39 -8.18
C GLY A 45 -1.28 2.36 -8.75
N TYR A 46 -0.53 3.00 -7.85
CA TYR A 46 0.59 3.87 -8.23
C TYR A 46 1.91 3.15 -7.97
N ASP A 47 2.84 3.26 -8.92
CA ASP A 47 4.22 2.86 -8.72
C ASP A 47 5.05 4.09 -8.39
N ILE A 48 5.73 4.07 -7.26
CA ILE A 48 6.53 5.17 -6.75
C ILE A 48 7.99 4.72 -6.71
N ALA A 49 8.84 5.35 -7.51
CA ALA A 49 10.25 5.01 -7.57
C ALA A 49 10.94 5.33 -6.24
N CYS A 50 11.71 4.38 -5.73
CA CYS A 50 12.50 4.53 -4.51
C CYS A 50 13.58 3.47 -4.47
N ASP A 51 14.68 3.76 -3.77
CA ASP A 51 15.77 2.81 -3.64
C ASP A 51 15.39 1.62 -2.74
N THR A 52 16.00 0.46 -3.00
CA THR A 52 15.89 -0.71 -2.12
C THR A 52 16.33 -0.33 -0.70
N GLY A 53 15.53 -0.70 0.28
CA GLY A 53 15.79 -0.39 1.68
C GLY A 53 15.15 0.90 2.17
N THR A 54 14.51 1.69 1.30
CA THR A 54 13.77 2.88 1.71
C THR A 54 12.60 2.48 2.59
N PRO A 55 12.41 3.12 3.77
CA PRO A 55 11.27 2.82 4.64
C PRO A 55 9.94 3.13 3.96
N ILE A 56 9.01 2.19 4.07
CA ILE A 56 7.64 2.34 3.63
C ILE A 56 6.76 2.61 4.84
N ALA A 57 6.01 3.68 4.80
CA ALA A 57 5.16 4.12 5.91
C ALA A 57 3.71 3.68 5.70
N ALA A 58 3.03 3.33 6.79
CA ALA A 58 1.58 3.12 6.76
C ALA A 58 0.89 4.42 6.33
N ALA A 59 0.04 4.33 5.32
CA ALA A 59 -0.66 5.50 4.77
C ALA A 59 -1.66 6.12 5.76
N ASP A 60 -2.18 5.31 6.67
CA ASP A 60 -3.12 5.72 7.72
C ASP A 60 -3.11 4.67 8.83
N ASN A 61 -3.77 4.99 9.94
CA ASN A 61 -3.94 4.04 11.06
C ASN A 61 -4.73 2.82 10.62
N GLY A 62 -4.45 1.68 11.20
CA GLY A 62 -5.23 0.48 10.90
C GLY A 62 -4.64 -0.79 11.48
N THR A 63 -5.17 -1.91 11.00
CA THR A 63 -4.75 -3.25 11.38
C THR A 63 -4.17 -3.97 10.17
N VAL A 64 -2.99 -4.58 10.34
CA VAL A 64 -2.37 -5.40 9.28
C VAL A 64 -3.22 -6.64 9.07
N VAL A 65 -3.77 -6.82 7.86
CA VAL A 65 -4.60 -7.98 7.50
C VAL A 65 -3.83 -8.97 6.63
N TYR A 66 -2.70 -8.58 6.08
CA TYR A 66 -1.80 -9.48 5.36
C TYR A 66 -0.35 -8.97 5.46
N SER A 67 0.58 -9.89 5.69
CA SER A 67 2.02 -9.59 5.65
C SER A 67 2.76 -10.84 5.20
N GLY A 68 3.28 -10.84 3.97
CA GLY A 68 3.94 -11.99 3.39
C GLY A 68 4.03 -11.93 1.87
N TRP A 69 4.42 -13.05 1.27
CA TRP A 69 4.50 -13.16 -0.19
C TRP A 69 3.10 -13.29 -0.79
N LEU A 70 2.80 -12.50 -1.80
CA LEU A 70 1.51 -12.50 -2.48
C LEU A 70 1.71 -12.44 -4.00
N GLY A 71 1.95 -13.59 -4.63
CA GLY A 71 2.04 -13.71 -6.09
C GLY A 71 2.97 -12.67 -6.72
N GLY A 72 2.50 -11.99 -7.76
CA GLY A 72 3.24 -10.96 -8.48
C GLY A 72 3.60 -9.73 -7.66
N TYR A 73 2.91 -9.48 -6.53
CA TYR A 73 3.26 -8.38 -5.62
C TYR A 73 4.56 -8.62 -4.85
N GLY A 74 5.04 -9.85 -4.80
CA GLY A 74 6.19 -10.20 -3.96
C GLY A 74 5.86 -10.07 -2.48
N TYR A 75 6.78 -9.56 -1.69
CA TYR A 75 6.52 -9.28 -0.27
C TYR A 75 5.57 -8.09 -0.15
N CYS A 76 4.43 -8.32 0.46
CA CYS A 76 3.29 -7.41 0.47
C CYS A 76 2.75 -7.20 1.88
N VAL A 77 2.34 -5.97 2.17
CA VAL A 77 1.58 -5.63 3.38
C VAL A 77 0.23 -5.08 2.95
N MET A 78 -0.84 -5.51 3.62
CA MET A 78 -2.17 -4.92 3.48
C MET A 78 -2.66 -4.45 4.84
N ILE A 79 -3.22 -3.24 4.88
CA ILE A 79 -3.72 -2.61 6.10
C ILE A 79 -5.19 -2.28 5.93
N ASP A 80 -6.02 -2.77 6.88
CA ASP A 80 -7.42 -2.42 6.98
C ASP A 80 -7.57 -1.16 7.85
N HIS A 81 -8.08 -0.09 7.24
CA HIS A 81 -8.26 1.21 7.90
C HIS A 81 -9.66 1.39 8.49
N GLY A 82 -10.53 0.39 8.33
CA GLY A 82 -11.95 0.50 8.70
C GLY A 82 -12.80 1.06 7.56
N GLY A 83 -14.12 0.93 7.69
CA GLY A 83 -15.06 1.41 6.67
C GLY A 83 -14.94 0.71 5.31
N GLY A 84 -14.30 -0.44 5.25
CA GLY A 84 -14.06 -1.19 4.00
C GLY A 84 -12.81 -0.73 3.23
N LEU A 85 -12.05 0.24 3.75
CA LEU A 85 -10.87 0.78 3.08
C LEU A 85 -9.61 0.04 3.49
N VAL A 86 -8.90 -0.51 2.49
CA VAL A 86 -7.65 -1.26 2.67
C VAL A 86 -6.58 -0.67 1.78
N SER A 87 -5.36 -0.50 2.31
CA SER A 87 -4.18 -0.13 1.52
C SER A 87 -3.26 -1.32 1.32
N LEU A 88 -2.54 -1.35 0.20
CA LEU A 88 -1.63 -2.41 -0.16
C LEU A 88 -0.28 -1.83 -0.60
N TYR A 89 0.80 -2.44 -0.12
CA TYR A 89 2.18 -2.02 -0.37
C TYR A 89 2.96 -3.23 -0.89
N GLY A 90 3.31 -3.21 -2.18
CA GLY A 90 3.94 -4.35 -2.86
C GLY A 90 5.42 -4.16 -3.16
N HIS A 91 6.06 -5.27 -3.55
CA HIS A 91 7.46 -5.39 -3.98
C HIS A 91 8.49 -5.05 -2.90
N ASN A 92 8.14 -5.20 -1.61
CA ASN A 92 9.05 -4.92 -0.51
C ASN A 92 10.21 -5.93 -0.48
N SER A 93 11.37 -5.51 0.04
CA SER A 93 12.51 -6.37 0.31
C SER A 93 12.43 -7.03 1.68
N GLU A 94 11.79 -6.34 2.65
CA GLU A 94 11.69 -6.77 4.03
C GLU A 94 10.38 -6.29 4.64
N LEU A 95 9.75 -7.13 5.45
CA LEU A 95 8.49 -6.81 6.12
C LEU A 95 8.77 -6.61 7.61
N TRP A 96 8.25 -5.51 8.17
CA TRP A 96 8.48 -5.12 9.56
C TRP A 96 7.27 -5.32 10.46
N VAL A 97 6.15 -5.74 9.91
CA VAL A 97 4.89 -5.95 10.64
C VAL A 97 4.33 -7.33 10.35
N SER A 98 3.48 -7.80 11.26
CA SER A 98 2.80 -9.09 11.14
C SER A 98 1.30 -8.92 11.08
N GLU A 99 0.61 -9.88 10.49
CA GLU A 99 -0.85 -9.93 10.46
C GLU A 99 -1.43 -9.83 11.88
N GLY A 100 -2.43 -8.99 12.03
CA GLY A 100 -3.07 -8.70 13.31
C GLY A 100 -2.47 -7.53 14.07
N GLN A 101 -1.32 -7.03 13.67
CA GLN A 101 -0.65 -5.90 14.33
C GLN A 101 -1.35 -4.58 14.01
N TYR A 102 -1.49 -3.74 15.02
CA TYR A 102 -1.99 -2.37 14.85
C TYR A 102 -0.85 -1.45 14.45
N VAL A 103 -1.13 -0.55 13.50
CA VAL A 103 -0.15 0.42 13.02
C VAL A 103 -0.74 1.83 13.04
N GLN A 104 0.14 2.80 13.22
CA GLN A 104 -0.22 4.22 13.14
C GLN A 104 0.23 4.81 11.82
N GLN A 105 -0.47 5.84 11.37
CA GLN A 105 -0.07 6.61 10.19
C GLN A 105 1.38 7.07 10.32
N GLY A 106 2.18 6.83 9.29
CA GLY A 106 3.60 7.20 9.28
C GLY A 106 4.54 6.15 9.86
N GLN A 107 4.03 5.11 10.51
CA GLN A 107 4.86 4.03 11.05
C GLN A 107 5.49 3.23 9.92
N THR A 108 6.79 2.92 10.05
CA THR A 108 7.48 2.06 9.08
C THR A 108 6.93 0.63 9.17
N ILE A 109 6.46 0.11 8.05
CA ILE A 109 5.84 -1.22 7.95
C ILE A 109 6.67 -2.19 7.12
N ALA A 110 7.55 -1.67 6.27
CA ALA A 110 8.36 -2.48 5.36
C ALA A 110 9.53 -1.65 4.84
N LEU A 111 10.45 -2.32 4.16
CA LEU A 111 11.51 -1.67 3.37
C LEU A 111 11.26 -1.96 1.90
N ALA A 112 11.42 -0.96 1.06
CA ALA A 112 11.23 -1.05 -0.38
C ALA A 112 12.17 -2.05 -1.03
N GLY A 113 11.76 -2.60 -2.15
CA GLY A 113 12.56 -3.53 -2.93
C GLY A 113 12.04 -3.72 -4.33
N SER A 114 12.29 -4.89 -4.90
CA SER A 114 11.87 -5.25 -6.26
C SER A 114 11.46 -6.72 -6.31
N THR A 115 10.84 -7.23 -5.25
CA THR A 115 10.38 -8.62 -5.18
C THR A 115 9.11 -8.83 -5.99
N GLY A 116 8.87 -10.06 -6.41
CA GLY A 116 7.74 -10.38 -7.29
C GLY A 116 7.99 -9.95 -8.73
N TRP A 117 6.93 -9.56 -9.43
CA TRP A 117 7.00 -9.12 -10.82
C TRP A 117 7.37 -7.64 -10.87
N SER A 118 8.65 -7.37 -10.76
CA SER A 118 9.17 -6.00 -10.77
C SER A 118 10.45 -5.93 -11.58
N THR A 119 10.63 -4.86 -12.33
CA THR A 119 11.82 -4.61 -13.15
C THR A 119 12.81 -3.66 -12.48
N GLY A 120 12.49 -3.16 -11.31
CA GLY A 120 13.36 -2.26 -10.55
C GLY A 120 12.71 -1.83 -9.23
N PRO A 121 13.50 -1.26 -8.31
CA PRO A 121 12.98 -0.88 -6.99
C PRO A 121 11.89 0.19 -7.07
N HIS A 122 10.77 -0.11 -6.45
CA HIS A 122 9.64 0.82 -6.33
C HIS A 122 8.65 0.34 -5.27
N CYS A 123 7.77 1.22 -4.83
CA CYS A 123 6.62 0.87 -4.01
C CYS A 123 5.38 0.83 -4.90
N HIS A 124 4.73 -0.32 -4.96
CA HIS A 124 3.42 -0.44 -5.59
C HIS A 124 2.35 -0.20 -4.54
N PHE A 125 1.58 0.87 -4.68
CA PHE A 125 0.62 1.33 -3.68
C PHE A 125 -0.79 1.27 -4.24
N GLU A 126 -1.66 0.47 -3.57
CA GLU A 126 -3.07 0.32 -3.94
C GLU A 126 -3.99 0.75 -2.82
N ALA A 127 -5.19 1.18 -3.19
CA ALA A 127 -6.32 1.32 -2.29
C ALA A 127 -7.47 0.43 -2.79
N ARG A 128 -8.15 -0.23 -1.85
CA ARG A 128 -9.33 -1.04 -2.13
C ARG A 128 -10.46 -0.62 -1.20
N LEU A 129 -11.63 -0.40 -1.76
CA LEU A 129 -12.83 -0.06 -1.00
C LEU A 129 -13.87 -1.16 -1.19
N ASN A 130 -14.27 -1.80 -0.07
CA ASN A 130 -15.20 -2.93 -0.08
C ASN A 130 -14.77 -4.06 -1.03
N GLY A 131 -13.47 -4.35 -1.07
CA GLY A 131 -12.87 -5.40 -1.87
C GLY A 131 -12.57 -5.03 -3.32
N GLU A 132 -12.95 -3.84 -3.76
CA GLU A 132 -12.74 -3.38 -5.13
C GLU A 132 -11.64 -2.32 -5.19
N LEU A 133 -10.84 -2.36 -6.28
CA LEU A 133 -9.83 -1.35 -6.53
C LEU A 133 -10.46 0.04 -6.63
N THR A 134 -9.84 1.02 -6.00
CA THR A 134 -10.22 2.43 -6.09
C THR A 134 -8.97 3.27 -6.27
N ASP A 135 -9.12 4.49 -6.76
CA ASP A 135 -7.99 5.38 -6.97
C ASP A 135 -7.41 5.86 -5.63
N PRO A 136 -6.15 5.52 -5.30
CA PRO A 136 -5.51 6.00 -4.08
C PRO A 136 -5.50 7.53 -3.94
N MET A 137 -5.52 8.27 -5.05
CA MET A 137 -5.56 9.73 -5.04
C MET A 137 -6.83 10.30 -4.40
N ASN A 138 -7.89 9.50 -4.30
CA ASN A 138 -9.10 9.92 -3.58
C ASN A 138 -8.85 10.14 -2.08
N TYR A 139 -7.76 9.60 -1.54
CA TYR A 139 -7.43 9.63 -0.11
C TYR A 139 -6.11 10.38 0.17
N LEU A 140 -5.27 10.56 -0.82
CA LEU A 140 -3.97 11.25 -0.71
C LEU A 140 -4.14 12.77 -0.77
N PRO A 141 -3.20 13.52 -0.16
CA PRO A 141 -3.22 14.98 -0.22
C PRO A 141 -3.00 15.55 -1.62
#